data_ea3af65643b2e8e3cf5d193ef716d0e4
#
_entry.id   ea3af65643b2e8e3cf5d193ef716d0e4
#
_cell.length_a   1.000
_cell.length_b   1.000
_cell.length_c   1.000
_cell.angle_alpha   90.00
_cell.angle_beta   90.00
_cell.angle_gamma   90.00
#
_symmetry.space_group_name_H-M   'P 1'
#
loop_
_entity.id
_entity.type
_entity.pdbx_description
1 polymer ?
#
loop_
_entity_poly.entity_id
_entity_poly.type
_entity_poly.pdbx_seq_one_letter_code
_entity_poly.pdbx_strand_id
1 'polypeptide(L)'
;MARVDRHKRLAIPRQFHLHGHRITVRIVPLAKWRHPKVAVGMWDPTDHTIDLRNDLGDTELQQVFCHELVHAVLDEMKHKISYDEKFVDNFGSLLQQALTSFDSNPR
;
A
#
# COMPACT_ATOMS: atom_id res chain seq x y z
N MET A 1 26.31 -16.12 -13.78
CA MET A 1 26.38 -15.14 -12.67
C MET A 1 24.99 -14.67 -12.31
N ALA A 2 24.66 -14.73 -11.05
CA ALA A 2 23.35 -14.28 -10.60
C ALA A 2 23.24 -12.77 -10.84
N ARG A 3 22.12 -12.38 -11.45
CA ARG A 3 21.81 -10.99 -11.65
C ARG A 3 21.42 -10.35 -10.31
N VAL A 4 22.05 -9.24 -9.96
CA VAL A 4 21.65 -8.49 -8.79
C VAL A 4 20.34 -7.77 -9.09
N ASP A 5 19.28 -8.15 -8.41
CA ASP A 5 18.02 -7.44 -8.52
C ASP A 5 18.14 -6.09 -7.82
N ARG A 6 18.08 -5.03 -8.62
CA ARG A 6 18.11 -3.66 -8.10
C ARG A 6 16.75 -3.23 -7.58
N HIS A 7 15.70 -3.97 -7.93
CA HIS A 7 14.32 -3.69 -7.51
C HIS A 7 13.79 -4.87 -6.73
N LYS A 8 13.83 -4.76 -5.42
CA LYS A 8 13.18 -5.74 -4.57
C LYS A 8 11.69 -5.58 -4.66
N ARG A 9 10.96 -6.71 -4.69
CA ARG A 9 9.54 -6.68 -4.51
C ARG A 9 9.23 -6.32 -3.07
N LEU A 10 8.34 -5.36 -2.90
CA LEU A 10 7.74 -5.12 -1.60
C LEU A 10 6.75 -6.26 -1.34
N ALA A 11 7.00 -7.04 -0.28
CA ALA A 11 6.04 -8.04 0.13
C ALA A 11 4.78 -7.36 0.68
N ILE A 12 3.63 -7.71 0.11
CA ILE A 12 2.35 -7.19 0.61
C ILE A 12 1.99 -8.00 1.87
N PRO A 13 1.93 -7.38 3.05
CA PRO A 13 1.59 -8.10 4.27
C PRO A 13 0.11 -8.47 4.30
N ARG A 14 -0.22 -9.52 5.04
CA ARG A 14 -1.63 -9.86 5.31
C ARG A 14 -2.22 -8.97 6.39
N GLN A 15 -1.39 -8.47 7.29
CA GLN A 15 -1.79 -7.60 8.38
C GLN A 15 -0.58 -6.84 8.92
N PHE A 16 -0.86 -5.73 9.56
CA PHE A 16 0.12 -4.97 10.31
C PHE A 16 -0.60 -4.16 11.38
N HIS A 17 0.13 -3.43 12.21
CA HIS A 17 -0.47 -2.68 13.32
C HIS A 17 -0.11 -1.20 13.23
N LEU A 18 -1.09 -0.37 13.54
CA LEU A 18 -0.91 1.09 13.72
C LEU A 18 -1.61 1.47 15.03
N HIS A 19 -0.88 2.07 15.97
CA HIS A 19 -1.39 2.43 17.31
C HIS A 19 -2.09 1.26 18.00
N GLY A 20 -1.58 0.04 17.83
CA GLY A 20 -2.18 -1.16 18.38
C GLY A 20 -3.38 -1.71 17.63
N HIS A 21 -3.92 -0.99 16.66
CA HIS A 21 -5.00 -1.48 15.80
C HIS A 21 -4.45 -2.42 14.75
N ARG A 22 -5.08 -3.57 14.59
CA ARG A 22 -4.75 -4.50 13.51
C ARG A 22 -5.35 -3.98 12.21
N ILE A 23 -4.50 -3.81 11.20
CA ILE A 23 -4.93 -3.47 9.85
C ILE A 23 -4.84 -4.76 9.03
N THR A 24 -5.93 -5.17 8.42
CA THR A 24 -6.00 -6.35 7.56
C THR A 24 -5.89 -5.92 6.11
N VAL A 25 -4.98 -6.57 5.37
CA VAL A 25 -4.80 -6.32 3.94
C VAL A 25 -5.38 -7.49 3.16
N ARG A 26 -6.29 -7.20 2.23
CA ARG A 26 -6.96 -8.22 1.42
C ARG A 26 -6.70 -7.95 -0.05
N ILE A 27 -6.32 -8.99 -0.78
CA ILE A 27 -6.23 -8.95 -2.24
C ILE A 27 -7.51 -9.59 -2.76
N VAL A 28 -8.36 -8.78 -3.40
CA VAL A 28 -9.75 -9.13 -3.68
C VAL A 28 -9.95 -9.34 -5.19
N PRO A 29 -10.52 -10.48 -5.60
CA PRO A 29 -10.88 -10.69 -6.99
C PRO A 29 -11.85 -9.62 -7.49
N LEU A 30 -11.70 -9.22 -8.74
CA LEU A 30 -12.56 -8.21 -9.36
C LEU A 30 -14.05 -8.54 -9.21
N ALA A 31 -14.41 -9.81 -9.35
CA ALA A 31 -15.80 -10.25 -9.22
C ALA A 31 -16.38 -10.03 -7.81
N LYS A 32 -15.51 -9.90 -6.80
CA LYS A 32 -15.91 -9.67 -5.40
C LYS A 32 -15.59 -8.27 -4.93
N TRP A 33 -15.13 -7.39 -5.83
CA TRP A 33 -14.79 -6.02 -5.52
C TRP A 33 -16.03 -5.22 -5.18
N ARG A 34 -16.09 -4.68 -3.98
CA ARG A 34 -17.27 -3.96 -3.44
C ARG A 34 -17.07 -2.46 -3.34
N HIS A 35 -16.01 -1.94 -3.94
CA HIS A 35 -15.74 -0.51 -4.03
C HIS A 35 -16.01 -0.03 -5.47
N PRO A 36 -16.03 1.28 -5.73
CA PRO A 36 -16.17 1.78 -7.10
C PRO A 36 -15.12 1.16 -8.03
N LYS A 37 -15.52 0.81 -9.25
CA LYS A 37 -14.63 0.13 -10.20
C LYS A 37 -13.42 0.97 -10.60
N VAL A 38 -13.51 2.29 -10.49
CA VAL A 38 -12.38 3.18 -10.76
C VAL A 38 -11.32 3.12 -9.65
N ALA A 39 -11.71 2.67 -8.45
CA ALA A 39 -10.76 2.48 -7.36
C ALA A 39 -10.10 1.12 -7.49
N VAL A 40 -8.78 1.09 -7.41
CA VAL A 40 -8.00 -0.15 -7.48
C VAL A 40 -7.50 -0.59 -6.10
N GLY A 41 -7.62 0.27 -5.12
CA GLY A 41 -7.36 0.01 -3.71
C GLY A 41 -8.27 0.86 -2.86
N MET A 42 -8.47 0.46 -1.60
CA MET A 42 -9.31 1.21 -0.68
C MET A 42 -8.89 0.96 0.76
N TRP A 43 -8.56 2.05 1.46
CA TRP A 43 -8.43 2.07 2.91
C TRP A 43 -9.79 2.34 3.54
N ASP A 44 -10.21 1.48 4.45
CA ASP A 44 -11.45 1.64 5.21
C ASP A 44 -11.12 1.89 6.68
N PRO A 45 -11.27 3.13 7.16
CA PRO A 45 -10.97 3.46 8.55
C PRO A 45 -11.96 2.88 9.56
N THR A 46 -13.15 2.47 9.13
CA THR A 46 -14.15 1.86 10.00
C THR A 46 -13.78 0.40 10.29
N ASP A 47 -13.45 -0.36 9.25
CA ASP A 47 -13.13 -1.77 9.37
C ASP A 47 -11.63 -2.02 9.59
N HIS A 48 -10.80 -1.01 9.50
CA HIS A 48 -9.34 -1.12 9.55
C HIS A 48 -8.83 -2.11 8.50
N THR A 49 -9.27 -1.95 7.26
CA THR A 49 -8.87 -2.81 6.15
C THR A 49 -8.28 -2.03 4.99
N ILE A 50 -7.35 -2.65 4.30
CA ILE A 50 -6.90 -2.20 2.99
C ILE A 50 -7.28 -3.28 1.99
N ASP A 51 -8.13 -2.95 1.04
CA ASP A 51 -8.50 -3.84 -0.06
C ASP A 51 -7.71 -3.45 -1.30
N LEU A 52 -7.13 -4.43 -1.97
CA LEU A 52 -6.38 -4.27 -3.22
C LEU A 52 -6.98 -5.22 -4.26
N ARG A 53 -7.13 -4.75 -5.49
CA ARG A 53 -7.65 -5.61 -6.57
C ARG A 53 -6.58 -6.58 -7.02
N ASN A 54 -6.96 -7.84 -7.27
CA ASN A 54 -6.01 -8.88 -7.67
C ASN A 54 -5.63 -8.84 -9.15
N ASP A 55 -6.31 -8.01 -9.95
CA ASP A 55 -6.02 -7.87 -11.38
C ASP A 55 -4.91 -6.86 -11.69
N LEU A 56 -4.23 -6.35 -10.65
CA LEU A 56 -3.11 -5.43 -10.80
C LEU A 56 -1.81 -6.21 -11.01
N GLY A 57 -0.90 -5.67 -11.83
CA GLY A 57 0.46 -6.19 -11.93
C GLY A 57 1.23 -5.96 -10.63
N ASP A 58 2.34 -6.69 -10.45
CA ASP A 58 3.10 -6.66 -9.19
C ASP A 58 3.54 -5.25 -8.78
N THR A 59 4.08 -4.49 -9.70
CA THR A 59 4.55 -3.12 -9.41
C THR A 59 3.39 -2.20 -9.06
N GLU A 60 2.31 -2.30 -9.81
CA GLU A 60 1.10 -1.51 -9.56
C GLU A 60 0.47 -1.87 -8.22
N LEU A 61 0.43 -3.17 -7.89
CA LEU A 61 -0.09 -3.63 -6.60
C LEU A 61 0.68 -3.02 -5.44
N GLN A 62 2.01 -2.97 -5.55
CA GLN A 62 2.86 -2.35 -4.54
C GLN A 62 2.62 -0.85 -4.41
N GLN A 63 2.47 -0.15 -5.53
CA GLN A 63 2.16 1.29 -5.53
C GLN A 63 0.83 1.56 -4.87
N VAL A 64 -0.19 0.79 -5.21
CA VAL A 64 -1.53 0.95 -4.65
C VAL A 64 -1.51 0.63 -3.15
N PHE A 65 -0.80 -0.42 -2.75
CA PHE A 65 -0.66 -0.73 -1.32
C PHE A 65 -0.03 0.44 -0.56
N CYS A 66 1.07 1.00 -1.07
CA CYS A 66 1.73 2.14 -0.42
C CYS A 66 0.83 3.37 -0.35
N HIS A 67 0.03 3.62 -1.39
CA HIS A 67 -0.94 4.71 -1.41
C HIS A 67 -1.96 4.55 -0.26
N GLU A 68 -2.56 3.36 -0.14
CA GLU A 68 -3.55 3.10 0.91
C GLU A 68 -2.90 3.06 2.30
N LEU A 69 -1.66 2.57 2.41
CA LEU A 69 -0.90 2.60 3.66
C LEU A 69 -0.69 4.05 4.15
N VAL A 70 -0.37 4.96 3.24
CA VAL A 70 -0.20 6.39 3.60
C VAL A 70 -1.52 6.96 4.12
N HIS A 71 -2.66 6.65 3.48
CA HIS A 71 -3.97 7.04 4.00
C HIS A 71 -4.18 6.51 5.42
N ALA A 72 -3.89 5.22 5.64
CA ALA A 72 -4.09 4.59 6.95
C ALA A 72 -3.24 5.27 8.03
N VAL A 73 -1.97 5.54 7.74
CA VAL A 73 -1.06 6.20 8.69
C VAL A 73 -1.54 7.61 9.01
N LEU A 74 -1.90 8.39 7.99
CA LEU A 74 -2.36 9.77 8.17
C LEU A 74 -3.68 9.82 8.93
N ASP A 75 -4.59 8.88 8.68
CA ASP A 75 -5.86 8.79 9.41
C ASP A 75 -5.62 8.43 10.88
N GLU A 76 -4.67 7.53 11.16
CA GLU A 76 -4.30 7.21 12.54
C GLU A 76 -3.68 8.43 13.26
N MET A 77 -2.98 9.28 12.53
CA MET A 77 -2.48 10.56 13.04
C MET A 77 -3.59 11.61 13.13
N LYS A 78 -4.77 11.33 12.59
CA LYS A 78 -5.89 12.29 12.46
C LYS A 78 -5.47 13.54 11.71
N HIS A 79 -4.65 13.36 10.68
CA HIS A 79 -4.10 14.45 9.90
C HIS A 79 -4.94 14.68 8.66
N LYS A 80 -5.41 15.90 8.47
CA LYS A 80 -6.31 16.28 7.36
C LYS A 80 -5.72 16.06 5.98
N ILE A 81 -4.40 16.01 5.87
CA ILE A 81 -3.73 15.82 4.57
C ILE A 81 -4.03 14.44 3.97
N SER A 82 -4.59 13.51 4.76
CA SER A 82 -5.09 12.24 4.24
C SER A 82 -6.14 12.43 3.13
N TYR A 83 -6.83 13.58 3.10
CA TYR A 83 -7.81 13.90 2.07
C TYR A 83 -7.19 14.56 0.83
N ASP A 84 -5.90 14.82 0.84
CA ASP A 84 -5.19 15.37 -0.31
C ASP A 84 -4.62 14.23 -1.14
N GLU A 85 -5.38 13.80 -2.16
CA GLU A 85 -5.01 12.66 -3.00
C GLU A 85 -3.68 12.88 -3.73
N LYS A 86 -3.40 14.12 -4.14
CA LYS A 86 -2.14 14.43 -4.81
C LYS A 86 -0.94 14.25 -3.89
N PHE A 87 -1.07 14.71 -2.64
CA PHE A 87 -0.03 14.50 -1.63
C PHE A 87 0.16 13.02 -1.34
N VAL A 88 -0.94 12.29 -1.10
CA VAL A 88 -0.91 10.87 -0.77
C VAL A 88 -0.31 10.06 -1.91
N ASP A 89 -0.70 10.35 -3.13
CA ASP A 89 -0.17 9.65 -4.31
C ASP A 89 1.33 9.86 -4.46
N ASN A 90 1.79 11.10 -4.34
CA ASN A 90 3.21 11.43 -4.44
C ASN A 90 4.02 10.79 -3.32
N PHE A 91 3.55 10.91 -2.09
CA PHE A 91 4.23 10.32 -0.92
C PHE A 91 4.29 8.80 -1.05
N GLY A 92 3.17 8.16 -1.37
CA GLY A 92 3.09 6.70 -1.53
C GLY A 92 4.02 6.18 -2.62
N SER A 93 4.10 6.90 -3.74
CA SER A 93 5.00 6.54 -4.84
C SER A 93 6.47 6.61 -4.42
N LEU A 94 6.87 7.67 -3.73
CA LEU A 94 8.23 7.82 -3.23
C LEU A 94 8.54 6.79 -2.15
N LEU A 95 7.60 6.51 -1.28
CA LEU A 95 7.75 5.48 -0.25
C LEU A 95 7.97 4.11 -0.87
N GLN A 96 7.17 3.74 -1.85
CA GLN A 96 7.30 2.47 -2.56
C GLN A 96 8.69 2.38 -3.22
N GLN A 97 9.12 3.44 -3.87
CA GLN A 97 10.44 3.48 -4.51
C GLN A 97 11.56 3.30 -3.49
N ALA A 98 11.46 3.99 -2.36
CA ALA A 98 12.47 3.87 -1.30
C ALA A 98 12.54 2.44 -0.76
N LEU A 99 11.40 1.85 -0.41
CA LEU A 99 11.33 0.51 0.18
C LEU A 99 11.82 -0.58 -0.76
N THR A 100 11.55 -0.46 -2.06
CA THR A 100 11.97 -1.45 -3.04
C THR A 100 13.41 -1.29 -3.49
N SER A 101 14.06 -0.20 -3.13
CA SER A 101 15.46 0.07 -3.49
C SER A 101 16.44 -0.05 -2.31
N PHE A 102 15.96 -0.48 -1.14
CA PHE A 102 16.84 -0.67 0.01
C PHE A 102 17.93 -1.70 -0.32
N ASP A 103 19.17 -1.29 -0.08
CA ASP A 103 20.32 -2.19 -0.12
C ASP A 103 20.61 -2.65 1.31
N SER A 104 20.33 -3.92 1.57
CA SER A 104 20.54 -4.53 2.90
C SER A 104 21.88 -5.22 3.04
N ASN A 105 22.78 -5.10 2.05
CA ASN A 105 24.11 -5.65 2.18
C ASN A 105 24.90 -4.91 3.27
N PRO A 106 25.80 -5.62 3.99
CA PRO A 106 26.65 -4.97 4.98
C PRO A 106 27.48 -3.86 4.34
N ARG A 107 27.67 -2.78 5.08
CA ARG A 107 28.50 -1.66 4.63
C ARG A 107 29.98 -2.01 4.64
#